data_2a3f7244c1024c31b7f0ab2c7a5cb9a1
#
_entry.id   2a3f7244c1024c31b7f0ab2c7a5cb9a1
#
_cell.length_a   1.000
_cell.length_b   1.000
_cell.length_c   1.000
_cell.angle_alpha   90.00
_cell.angle_beta   90.00
_cell.angle_gamma   90.00
#
_symmetry.space_group_name_H-M   'P 1'
#
loop_
_entity.id
_entity.type
_entity.pdbx_description
1 polymer ?
#
loop_
_entity_poly.entity_id
_entity_poly.type
_entity_poly.pdbx_seq_one_letter_code
_entity_poly.pdbx_strand_id
1 'polypeptide(L)'
;MLYFDNAATTLQKPEEVAQAVKESFSYIGNAGRGANEASLFTSRLIFQTRKQIAELFHMEDGEQSSAAERVVFTMNATESLNIVLKGLLHPGDHVITTGMEHNSVLRPLS
;
A
#
# COMPACT_ATOMS: atom_id res chain seq x y z
N MET A 1 23.28 16.65 -8.08
CA MET A 1 23.14 15.30 -8.70
C MET A 1 21.79 15.22 -9.36
N LEU A 2 21.70 14.78 -10.62
CA LEU A 2 20.41 14.51 -11.26
C LEU A 2 20.00 13.07 -10.90
N TYR A 3 18.75 12.90 -10.45
CA TYR A 3 18.19 11.61 -10.09
C TYR A 3 16.87 11.39 -10.84
N PHE A 4 16.84 10.35 -11.68
CA PHE A 4 15.70 10.05 -12.58
C PHE A 4 15.00 8.73 -12.24
N ASP A 5 15.27 8.14 -11.08
CA ASP A 5 14.73 6.85 -10.66
C ASP A 5 13.76 6.95 -9.47
N ASN A 6 13.04 8.05 -9.37
CA ASN A 6 12.04 8.26 -8.30
C ASN A 6 10.88 7.25 -8.34
N ALA A 7 10.62 6.64 -9.50
CA ALA A 7 9.62 5.59 -9.63
C ALA A 7 10.01 4.31 -8.85
N ALA A 8 11.30 3.99 -8.79
CA ALA A 8 11.79 2.88 -7.98
C ALA A 8 11.80 3.23 -6.48
N THR A 9 12.36 4.39 -6.15
CA THR A 9 12.32 4.96 -4.80
C THR A 9 12.63 6.45 -4.83
N THR A 10 11.97 7.22 -4.00
CA THR A 10 12.23 8.65 -3.84
C THR A 10 13.57 8.84 -3.12
N LEU A 11 14.54 9.48 -3.77
CA LEU A 11 15.85 9.75 -3.17
C LEU A 11 15.73 10.74 -2.02
N GLN A 12 15.05 11.86 -2.26
CA GLN A 12 14.89 12.93 -1.30
C GLN A 12 13.48 12.88 -0.69
N LYS A 13 13.40 12.40 0.54
CA LYS A 13 12.14 12.32 1.27
C LYS A 13 11.86 13.64 1.99
N PRO A 14 10.59 14.09 2.07
CA PRO A 14 10.22 15.22 2.90
C PRO A 14 10.65 15.03 4.36
N GLU A 15 11.07 16.11 5.03
CA GLU A 15 11.52 16.06 6.43
C GLU A 15 10.41 15.55 7.36
N GLU A 16 9.16 15.87 7.05
CA GLU A 16 7.98 15.44 7.80
C GLU A 16 7.85 13.91 7.84
N VAL A 17 8.26 13.21 6.76
CA VAL A 17 8.27 11.74 6.71
C VAL A 17 9.30 11.17 7.68
N ALA A 18 10.51 11.72 7.68
CA ALA A 18 11.57 11.29 8.59
C ALA A 18 11.18 11.52 10.05
N GLN A 19 10.60 12.67 10.34
CA GLN A 19 10.15 13.05 11.68
C GLN A 19 9.00 12.13 12.14
N ALA A 20 8.00 11.87 11.32
CA ALA A 20 6.88 10.98 11.64
C ALA A 20 7.35 9.55 11.96
N VAL A 21 8.31 9.03 11.17
CA VAL A 21 8.91 7.70 11.44
C VAL A 21 9.64 7.69 12.78
N LYS A 22 10.46 8.70 13.06
CA LYS A 22 11.20 8.82 14.32
C LYS A 22 10.27 8.89 15.53
N GLU A 23 9.24 9.70 15.45
CA GLU A 23 8.24 9.86 16.52
C GLU A 23 7.47 8.57 16.76
N SER A 24 7.13 7.83 15.70
CA SER A 24 6.35 6.61 15.79
C SER A 24 6.95 5.56 16.72
N PHE A 25 8.28 5.49 16.83
CA PHE A 25 8.95 4.56 17.75
C PHE A 25 8.59 4.75 19.21
N SER A 26 8.10 5.93 19.58
CA SER A 26 7.78 6.26 20.99
C SER A 26 6.35 5.89 21.40
N TYR A 27 5.44 5.65 20.44
CA TYR A 27 4.01 5.48 20.76
C TYR A 27 3.28 4.39 19.97
N ILE A 28 3.92 3.76 18.99
CA ILE A 28 3.29 2.66 18.25
C ILE A 28 3.23 1.40 19.11
N GLY A 29 2.02 0.83 19.23
CA GLY A 29 1.76 -0.47 19.83
C GLY A 29 1.31 -1.51 18.81
N ASN A 30 0.95 -2.69 19.28
CA ASN A 30 0.45 -3.78 18.42
C ASN A 30 -1.00 -3.48 17.97
N ALA A 31 -1.18 -3.10 16.72
CA ALA A 31 -2.50 -2.87 16.15
C ALA A 31 -3.35 -4.15 16.12
N GLY A 32 -4.60 -4.05 16.52
CA GLY A 32 -5.60 -5.11 16.37
C GLY A 32 -5.63 -6.18 17.48
N ARG A 33 -4.69 -6.19 18.42
CA ARG A 33 -4.65 -7.20 19.50
C ARG A 33 -4.54 -6.64 20.92
N GLY A 34 -4.58 -5.35 21.10
CA GLY A 34 -4.46 -4.72 22.41
C GLY A 34 -5.58 -3.73 22.68
N ALA A 35 -6.04 -3.69 23.93
CA ALA A 35 -6.97 -2.67 24.42
C ALA A 35 -6.27 -1.49 25.08
N ASN A 36 -4.93 -1.49 25.09
CA ASN A 36 -4.14 -0.38 25.64
C ASN A 36 -4.10 0.81 24.67
N GLU A 37 -3.76 1.97 25.20
CA GLU A 37 -3.77 3.24 24.46
C GLU A 37 -2.88 3.21 23.21
N ALA A 38 -1.67 2.66 23.30
CA ALA A 38 -0.73 2.54 22.16
C ALA A 38 -1.31 1.69 21.02
N SER A 39 -1.95 0.56 21.35
CA SER A 39 -2.58 -0.31 20.36
C SER A 39 -3.79 0.34 19.67
N LEU A 40 -4.61 1.06 20.44
CA LEU A 40 -5.76 1.81 19.91
C LEU A 40 -5.29 2.97 19.03
N PHE A 41 -4.26 3.68 19.44
CA PHE A 41 -3.64 4.74 18.64
C PHE A 41 -3.14 4.20 17.30
N THR A 42 -2.38 3.11 17.32
CA THR A 42 -1.84 2.49 16.10
C THR A 42 -2.95 2.02 15.16
N SER A 43 -4.00 1.41 15.69
CA SER A 43 -5.15 0.98 14.89
C SER A 43 -5.85 2.17 14.20
N ARG A 44 -6.03 3.28 14.92
CA ARG A 44 -6.59 4.51 14.36
C ARG A 44 -5.70 5.12 13.29
N LEU A 45 -4.37 5.14 13.51
CA LEU A 45 -3.40 5.65 12.55
C LEU A 45 -3.46 4.87 11.23
N ILE A 46 -3.48 3.54 11.31
CA ILE A 46 -3.61 2.67 10.13
C ILE A 46 -4.92 2.95 9.39
N PHE A 47 -6.04 3.06 10.11
CA PHE A 47 -7.34 3.33 9.50
C PHE A 47 -7.39 4.71 8.83
N GLN A 48 -6.86 5.74 9.49
CA GLN A 48 -6.77 7.09 8.91
C GLN A 48 -5.90 7.11 7.65
N THR A 49 -4.77 6.39 7.65
CA THR A 49 -3.92 6.28 6.46
C THR A 49 -4.66 5.61 5.31
N ARG A 50 -5.41 4.54 5.57
CA ARG A 50 -6.26 3.89 4.56
C ARG A 50 -7.31 4.86 4.01
N LYS A 51 -7.94 5.65 4.88
CA LYS A 51 -8.92 6.66 4.48
C LYS A 51 -8.31 7.72 3.56
N GLN A 52 -7.15 8.27 3.92
CA GLN A 52 -6.43 9.24 3.08
C GLN A 52 -6.04 8.66 1.71
N ILE A 53 -5.63 7.40 1.66
CA ILE A 53 -5.33 6.72 0.39
C ILE A 53 -6.61 6.56 -0.44
N ALA A 54 -7.71 6.13 0.17
CA ALA A 54 -8.99 6.00 -0.51
C ALA A 54 -9.48 7.35 -1.08
N GLU A 55 -9.34 8.42 -0.31
CA GLU A 55 -9.66 9.78 -0.75
C GLU A 55 -8.77 10.24 -1.92
N LEU A 56 -7.45 9.96 -1.85
CA LEU A 56 -6.50 10.27 -2.93
C LEU A 56 -6.87 9.60 -4.25
N PHE A 57 -7.38 8.38 -4.19
CA PHE A 57 -7.84 7.62 -5.37
C PHE A 57 -9.32 7.79 -5.68
N HIS A 58 -10.01 8.73 -5.03
CA HIS A 58 -11.45 9.00 -5.23
C HIS A 58 -12.32 7.74 -5.11
N MET A 59 -11.97 6.87 -4.16
CA MET A 59 -12.75 5.66 -3.91
C MET A 59 -14.03 6.02 -3.14
N GLU A 60 -15.17 5.56 -3.64
CA GLU A 60 -16.45 5.73 -2.97
C GLU A 60 -16.70 4.60 -1.96
N ASP A 61 -17.51 4.88 -0.93
CA ASP A 61 -17.97 3.83 -0.03
C ASP A 61 -18.89 2.87 -0.77
N GLY A 62 -18.73 1.58 -0.50
CA GLY A 62 -19.62 0.54 -1.03
C GLY A 62 -20.78 0.26 -0.08
N GLU A 63 -21.75 -0.52 -0.54
CA GLU A 63 -22.95 -0.88 0.26
C GLU A 63 -22.61 -1.66 1.55
N GLN A 64 -21.52 -2.43 1.54
CA GLN A 64 -21.16 -3.34 2.64
C GLN A 64 -19.82 -3.00 3.31
N SER A 65 -19.04 -2.08 2.76
CA SER A 65 -17.70 -1.73 3.27
C SER A 65 -17.34 -0.29 2.94
N SER A 66 -16.64 0.36 3.86
CA SER A 66 -16.07 1.68 3.57
C SER A 66 -14.91 1.58 2.56
N ALA A 67 -14.63 2.68 1.85
CA ALA A 67 -13.50 2.76 0.93
C ALA A 67 -12.17 2.44 1.64
N ALA A 68 -12.01 2.88 2.89
CA ALA A 68 -10.83 2.61 3.71
C ALA A 68 -10.60 1.11 3.99
N GLU A 69 -11.66 0.31 4.13
CA GLU A 69 -11.55 -1.14 4.37
C GLU A 69 -11.06 -1.91 3.15
N ARG A 70 -11.23 -1.35 1.95
CA ARG A 70 -10.74 -1.92 0.70
C ARG A 70 -9.28 -1.58 0.38
N VAL A 71 -8.64 -0.73 1.18
CA VAL A 71 -7.20 -0.45 1.08
C VAL A 71 -6.43 -1.48 1.90
N VAL A 72 -5.59 -2.26 1.24
CA VAL A 72 -4.76 -3.29 1.86
C VAL A 72 -3.29 -2.93 1.70
N PHE A 73 -2.53 -2.97 2.80
CA PHE A 73 -1.09 -2.80 2.78
C PHE A 73 -0.39 -4.13 2.52
N THR A 74 0.61 -4.09 1.66
CA THR A 74 1.51 -5.21 1.36
C THR A 74 2.96 -4.80 1.65
N MET A 75 3.88 -5.75 1.62
CA MET A 75 5.29 -5.46 1.88
C MET A 75 5.94 -4.60 0.78
N ASN A 76 5.48 -4.74 -0.46
CA ASN A 76 6.00 -4.00 -1.61
C ASN A 76 5.07 -4.14 -2.82
N ALA A 77 5.34 -3.35 -3.88
CA ALA A 77 4.58 -3.38 -5.12
C ALA A 77 4.61 -4.76 -5.83
N THR A 78 5.71 -5.51 -5.71
CA THR A 78 5.81 -6.85 -6.28
C THR A 78 4.79 -7.80 -5.67
N GLU A 79 4.63 -7.78 -4.35
CA GLU A 79 3.63 -8.58 -3.65
C GLU A 79 2.21 -8.16 -4.05
N SER A 80 1.92 -6.85 -4.07
CA SER A 80 0.62 -6.33 -4.50
C SER A 80 0.25 -6.80 -5.89
N LEU A 81 1.15 -6.66 -6.86
CA LEU A 81 0.94 -7.09 -8.24
C LEU A 81 0.73 -8.60 -8.34
N ASN A 82 1.51 -9.40 -7.62
CA ASN A 82 1.34 -10.86 -7.61
C ASN A 82 -0.01 -11.28 -7.02
N ILE A 83 -0.45 -10.64 -5.92
CA ILE A 83 -1.76 -10.92 -5.31
C ILE A 83 -2.88 -10.62 -6.32
N VAL A 84 -2.83 -9.44 -6.97
CA VAL A 84 -3.86 -9.03 -7.93
C VAL A 84 -3.85 -9.91 -9.17
N LEU A 85 -2.69 -10.09 -9.82
CA LEU A 85 -2.60 -10.86 -11.05
C LEU A 85 -2.99 -12.32 -10.85
N LYS A 86 -2.46 -12.98 -9.82
CA LYS A 86 -2.78 -14.38 -9.52
C LYS A 86 -4.17 -14.61 -8.94
N GLY A 87 -4.75 -13.58 -8.31
CA GLY A 87 -6.08 -13.65 -7.73
C GLY A 87 -7.21 -13.38 -8.72
N LEU A 88 -6.95 -12.63 -9.80
CA LEU A 88 -7.96 -12.23 -10.78
C LEU A 88 -7.88 -13.02 -12.10
N LEU A 89 -6.66 -13.43 -12.51
CA LEU A 89 -6.45 -14.08 -13.81
C LEU A 89 -6.61 -15.60 -13.72
N HIS A 90 -7.23 -16.17 -14.75
CA HIS A 90 -7.42 -17.61 -14.91
C HIS A 90 -6.74 -18.08 -16.21
N PRO A 91 -6.38 -19.38 -16.33
CA PRO A 91 -5.88 -19.93 -17.56
C PRO A 91 -6.85 -19.67 -18.74
N GLY A 92 -6.35 -19.04 -19.80
CA GLY A 92 -7.13 -18.67 -20.97
C GLY A 92 -7.58 -17.20 -21.00
N ASP A 93 -7.37 -16.44 -19.95
CA ASP A 93 -7.64 -15.00 -19.95
C ASP A 93 -6.70 -14.26 -20.92
N HIS A 94 -7.23 -13.21 -21.55
CA HIS A 94 -6.46 -12.37 -22.45
C HIS A 94 -5.92 -11.16 -21.69
N VAL A 95 -4.60 -11.05 -21.61
CA VAL A 95 -3.90 -9.95 -20.93
C VAL A 95 -3.10 -9.14 -21.94
N ILE A 96 -3.26 -7.83 -21.90
CA ILE A 96 -2.47 -6.89 -22.70
C ILE A 96 -1.41 -6.26 -21.77
N THR A 97 -0.14 -6.33 -22.18
CA THR A 97 0.99 -5.77 -21.44
C THR A 97 2.02 -5.18 -22.40
N THR A 98 2.99 -4.44 -21.91
CA THR A 98 4.10 -3.91 -22.72
C THR A 98 5.31 -4.82 -22.64
N GLY A 99 6.24 -4.70 -23.60
CA GLY A 99 7.50 -5.44 -23.57
C GLY A 99 8.54 -4.88 -22.58
N MET A 100 8.23 -3.76 -21.93
CA MET A 100 9.14 -3.06 -20.99
C MET A 100 8.68 -3.17 -19.53
N GLU A 101 7.79 -4.09 -19.24
CA GLU A 101 7.29 -4.29 -17.87
C GLU A 101 8.36 -4.80 -16.91
N HIS A 102 8.21 -4.43 -15.65
CA HIS A 102 9.04 -4.98 -14.59
C HIS A 102 8.75 -6.47 -14.36
N ASN A 103 9.73 -7.22 -13.87
CA ASN A 103 9.61 -8.65 -13.56
C ASN A 103 8.44 -9.00 -12.64
N SER A 104 8.00 -8.07 -11.79
CA SER A 104 6.81 -8.25 -10.93
C SER A 104 5.50 -8.39 -11.71
N VAL A 105 5.47 -7.96 -12.98
CA VAL A 105 4.36 -8.15 -13.91
C VAL A 105 4.60 -9.33 -14.83
N LEU A 106 5.80 -9.40 -15.46
CA LEU A 106 6.10 -10.43 -16.46
C LEU A 106 6.08 -11.86 -15.90
N ARG A 107 6.69 -12.06 -14.72
CA ARG A 107 6.79 -13.41 -14.12
C ARG A 107 5.44 -14.02 -13.72
N PRO A 108 4.49 -13.27 -13.13
CA PRO A 108 3.17 -13.83 -12.86
C PRO A 108 2.34 -14.15 -14.09
N LEU A 109 2.67 -13.54 -15.25
CA LEU A 109 1.96 -13.71 -16.52
C LEU A 109 2.57 -14.81 -17.40
N SER A 110 3.76 -15.32 -17.07
CA SER A 110 4.42 -16.44 -17.75
C SER A 110 4.04 -17.76 -17.06
#